data_6b366f1284cb1af2b83a2316df10aa2f
#
_entry.id   6b366f1284cb1af2b83a2316df10aa2f
#
_cell.length_a   1.000
_cell.length_b   1.000
_cell.length_c   1.000
_cell.angle_alpha   90.00
_cell.angle_beta   90.00
_cell.angle_gamma   90.00
#
_symmetry.space_group_name_H-M   'P 1'
#
loop_
_entity.id
_entity.type
_entity.pdbx_description
1 polymer ?
#
loop_
_entity_poly.entity_id
_entity_poly.type
_entity_poly.pdbx_seq_one_letter_code
_entity_poly.pdbx_strand_id
1 'polypeptide(L)'
;MNSKIEKLIKQFAKLPRVGARGGQRIVLALLQDKTGRAAALAAALADAAATIAPCPVCGVLTDSAAGMCEFCRDASRANGQLCVVRDLADVWTLEKASVFHGRYHIIGGLLSGAAGTLPDDLNIASLPQRIANENITEVIFALPNTVEGKTTQHYIMSAIGDVAGIDFSELASGVPLGGD
;
A
#
# COMPACT_ATOMS: atom_id res chain seq x y z
N MET A 1 2.43 -30.88 23.74
CA MET A 1 2.78 -30.45 22.34
C MET A 1 4.06 -29.62 22.39
N ASN A 2 4.83 -29.54 21.30
CA ASN A 2 6.08 -28.78 21.31
C ASN A 2 5.74 -27.27 21.28
N SER A 3 6.13 -26.54 22.34
CA SER A 3 5.80 -25.11 22.50
C SER A 3 6.30 -24.21 21.35
N LYS A 4 7.40 -24.58 20.70
CA LYS A 4 7.96 -23.85 19.55
C LYS A 4 7.06 -24.00 18.31
N ILE A 5 6.53 -25.19 18.06
CA ILE A 5 5.59 -25.42 16.95
C ILE A 5 4.30 -24.63 17.17
N GLU A 6 3.74 -24.68 18.40
CA GLU A 6 2.54 -23.92 18.72
C GLU A 6 2.72 -22.41 18.57
N LYS A 7 3.87 -21.89 19.02
CA LYS A 7 4.20 -20.46 18.85
C LYS A 7 4.23 -20.07 17.38
N LEU A 8 4.83 -20.89 16.52
CA LEU A 8 4.92 -20.63 15.08
C LEU A 8 3.53 -20.71 14.43
N ILE A 9 2.71 -21.71 14.78
CA ILE A 9 1.31 -21.82 14.32
C ILE A 9 0.52 -20.55 14.67
N LYS A 10 0.65 -20.05 15.89
CA LYS A 10 -0.02 -18.83 16.34
C LYS A 10 0.41 -17.59 15.51
N GLN A 11 1.67 -17.50 15.11
CA GLN A 11 2.13 -16.38 14.25
C GLN A 11 1.51 -16.47 12.86
N PHE A 12 1.55 -17.65 12.21
CA PHE A 12 0.91 -17.82 10.90
C PHE A 12 -0.61 -17.63 10.94
N ALA A 13 -1.27 -18.07 12.04
CA ALA A 13 -2.70 -17.92 12.20
C ALA A 13 -3.17 -16.45 12.27
N LYS A 14 -2.30 -15.52 12.63
CA LYS A 14 -2.58 -14.06 12.65
C LYS A 14 -2.54 -13.43 11.28
N LEU A 15 -1.97 -14.12 10.28
CA LEU A 15 -1.93 -13.59 8.93
C LEU A 15 -3.34 -13.53 8.33
N PRO A 16 -3.65 -12.49 7.52
CA PRO A 16 -4.96 -12.35 6.89
C PRO A 16 -5.35 -13.62 6.11
N ARG A 17 -6.60 -14.05 6.25
CA ARG A 17 -7.18 -15.22 5.57
C ARG A 17 -6.54 -16.59 5.89
N VAL A 18 -5.58 -16.68 6.79
CA VAL A 18 -4.93 -17.96 7.15
C VAL A 18 -5.66 -18.71 8.25
N GLY A 19 -5.90 -18.08 9.39
CA GLY A 19 -6.55 -18.71 10.54
C GLY A 19 -5.80 -19.91 11.14
N ALA A 20 -6.34 -20.52 12.19
CA ALA A 20 -5.65 -21.56 12.97
C ALA A 20 -5.33 -22.84 12.16
N ARG A 21 -6.29 -23.32 11.36
CA ARG A 21 -6.10 -24.53 10.53
C ARG A 21 -5.10 -24.29 9.40
N GLY A 22 -5.15 -23.12 8.76
CA GLY A 22 -4.20 -22.72 7.74
C GLY A 22 -2.78 -22.58 8.29
N GLY A 23 -2.63 -21.91 9.42
CA GLY A 23 -1.35 -21.77 10.12
C GLY A 23 -0.73 -23.13 10.49
N GLN A 24 -1.53 -24.05 11.04
CA GLN A 24 -1.07 -25.40 11.33
C GLN A 24 -0.57 -26.13 10.08
N ARG A 25 -1.33 -26.10 8.98
CA ARG A 25 -0.97 -26.75 7.72
C ARG A 25 0.33 -26.18 7.14
N ILE A 26 0.48 -24.86 7.13
CA ILE A 26 1.70 -24.17 6.64
C ILE A 26 2.92 -24.58 7.48
N VAL A 27 2.82 -24.50 8.81
CA VAL A 27 3.93 -24.82 9.71
C VAL A 27 4.38 -26.27 9.55
N LEU A 28 3.44 -27.21 9.52
CA LEU A 28 3.78 -28.62 9.35
C LEU A 28 4.43 -28.89 8.00
N ALA A 29 3.94 -28.26 6.90
CA ALA A 29 4.54 -28.39 5.59
C ALA A 29 5.97 -27.84 5.56
N LEU A 30 6.22 -26.69 6.18
CA LEU A 30 7.56 -26.09 6.26
C LEU A 30 8.53 -26.92 7.09
N LEU A 31 8.08 -27.47 8.24
CA LEU A 31 8.95 -28.25 9.11
C LEU A 31 9.23 -29.68 8.61
N GLN A 32 8.36 -30.22 7.76
CA GLN A 32 8.55 -31.52 7.10
C GLN A 32 9.36 -31.41 5.81
N ASP A 33 9.61 -30.20 5.36
CA ASP A 33 10.33 -29.95 4.11
C ASP A 33 11.84 -30.20 4.26
N LYS A 34 12.32 -31.18 3.51
CA LYS A 34 13.75 -31.55 3.48
C LYS A 34 14.57 -30.68 2.53
N THR A 35 13.93 -29.80 1.76
CA THR A 35 14.60 -28.94 0.75
C THR A 35 15.12 -27.63 1.33
N GLY A 36 14.87 -27.35 2.61
CA GLY A 36 15.33 -26.14 3.27
C GLY A 36 14.46 -24.89 3.01
N ARG A 37 13.25 -25.04 2.45
CA ARG A 37 12.33 -23.89 2.21
C ARG A 37 12.03 -23.09 3.47
N ALA A 38 11.96 -23.74 4.64
CA ALA A 38 11.74 -23.03 5.89
C ALA A 38 12.87 -22.06 6.20
N ALA A 39 14.13 -22.46 5.98
CA ALA A 39 15.30 -21.59 6.18
C ALA A 39 15.35 -20.47 5.14
N ALA A 40 15.09 -20.80 3.87
CA ALA A 40 15.05 -19.83 2.78
C ALA A 40 13.94 -18.75 3.01
N LEU A 41 12.75 -19.18 3.43
CA LEU A 41 11.66 -18.24 3.75
C LEU A 41 12.01 -17.35 4.95
N ALA A 42 12.59 -17.93 6.00
CA ALA A 42 13.02 -17.16 7.17
C ALA A 42 14.07 -16.11 6.81
N ALA A 43 15.05 -16.47 5.99
CA ALA A 43 16.08 -15.55 5.51
C ALA A 43 15.48 -14.43 4.66
N ALA A 44 14.59 -14.76 3.70
CA ALA A 44 13.95 -13.77 2.85
C ALA A 44 13.05 -12.80 3.64
N LEU A 45 12.33 -13.29 4.64
CA LEU A 45 11.52 -12.43 5.52
C LEU A 45 12.41 -11.51 6.38
N ALA A 46 13.50 -12.03 6.92
CA ALA A 46 14.43 -11.23 7.71
C ALA A 46 15.10 -10.14 6.86
N ASP A 47 15.52 -10.48 5.65
CA ASP A 47 16.11 -9.54 4.71
C ASP A 47 15.12 -8.44 4.32
N ALA A 48 13.91 -8.81 3.88
CA ALA A 48 12.88 -7.86 3.53
C ALA A 48 12.50 -6.93 4.70
N ALA A 49 12.40 -7.47 5.92
CA ALA A 49 12.10 -6.69 7.12
C ALA A 49 13.22 -5.69 7.48
N ALA A 50 14.46 -5.99 7.10
CA ALA A 50 15.60 -5.13 7.37
C ALA A 50 15.84 -4.07 6.28
N THR A 51 15.45 -4.37 5.03
CA THR A 51 15.82 -3.55 3.86
C THR A 51 14.65 -2.79 3.24
N ILE A 52 13.41 -3.27 3.38
CA ILE A 52 12.25 -2.62 2.77
C ILE A 52 11.62 -1.61 3.73
N ALA A 53 11.45 -0.39 3.26
CA ALA A 53 10.78 0.68 3.99
C ALA A 53 9.85 1.50 3.05
N PRO A 54 8.88 2.22 3.60
CA PRO A 54 8.08 3.16 2.82
C PRO A 54 8.95 4.27 2.23
N CYS A 55 8.76 4.57 0.96
CA CYS A 55 9.34 5.74 0.33
C CYS A 55 8.91 7.01 1.09
N PRO A 56 9.84 7.88 1.52
CA PRO A 56 9.50 9.06 2.31
C PRO A 56 8.63 10.08 1.56
N VAL A 57 8.55 9.97 0.23
CA VAL A 57 7.77 10.89 -0.60
C VAL A 57 6.35 10.37 -0.83
N CYS A 58 6.20 9.08 -1.17
CA CYS A 58 4.92 8.54 -1.67
C CYS A 58 4.36 7.35 -0.90
N GLY A 59 5.09 6.78 0.05
CA GLY A 59 4.66 5.62 0.83
C GLY A 59 4.81 4.27 0.13
N VAL A 60 5.23 4.22 -1.13
CA VAL A 60 5.53 2.95 -1.83
C VAL A 60 6.65 2.21 -1.11
N LEU A 61 6.44 0.91 -0.82
CA LEU A 61 7.49 0.07 -0.24
C LEU A 61 8.65 -0.08 -1.22
N THR A 62 9.84 0.27 -0.81
CA THR A 62 11.05 0.24 -1.63
C THR A 62 12.26 -0.14 -0.79
N ASP A 63 13.37 -0.48 -1.44
CA ASP A 63 14.64 -0.66 -0.75
C ASP A 63 15.04 0.66 -0.04
N SER A 64 15.22 0.60 1.27
CA SER A 64 15.55 1.75 2.11
C SER A 64 16.86 2.43 1.71
N ALA A 65 17.83 1.66 1.18
CA ALA A 65 19.10 2.18 0.69
C ALA A 65 18.93 3.07 -0.56
N ALA A 66 17.84 2.90 -1.31
CA ALA A 66 17.55 3.71 -2.49
C ALA A 66 17.04 5.14 -2.17
N GLY A 67 16.62 5.40 -0.93
CA GLY A 67 16.04 6.66 -0.46
C GLY A 67 14.64 6.90 -1.03
N MET A 68 14.50 7.16 -2.32
CA MET A 68 13.21 7.28 -3.01
C MET A 68 12.93 6.06 -3.89
N CYS A 69 11.64 5.71 -4.05
CA CYS A 69 11.21 4.64 -4.95
C CYS A 69 11.42 4.99 -6.43
N GLU A 70 11.34 4.00 -7.30
CA GLU A 70 11.47 4.15 -8.75
C GLU A 70 10.48 5.16 -9.34
N PHE A 71 9.22 5.14 -8.92
CA PHE A 71 8.19 6.07 -9.40
C PHE A 71 8.48 7.54 -9.05
N CYS A 72 9.08 7.81 -7.89
CA CYS A 72 9.42 9.16 -7.48
C CYS A 72 10.72 9.66 -8.13
N ARG A 73 11.65 8.74 -8.48
CA ARG A 73 12.90 9.09 -9.18
C ARG A 73 12.72 9.30 -10.67
N ASP A 74 11.70 8.70 -11.26
CA ASP A 74 11.44 8.82 -12.69
C ASP A 74 10.91 10.22 -13.04
N ALA A 75 11.74 11.02 -13.70
CA ALA A 75 11.39 12.36 -14.11
C ALA A 75 10.27 12.39 -15.17
N SER A 76 10.11 11.32 -15.96
CA SER A 76 9.05 11.24 -16.98
C SER A 76 7.66 11.20 -16.38
N ARG A 77 7.55 10.77 -15.09
CA ARG A 77 6.30 10.74 -14.33
C ARG A 77 5.93 12.09 -13.70
N ALA A 78 6.78 13.11 -13.81
CA ALA A 78 6.51 14.46 -13.31
C ALA A 78 5.62 15.25 -14.31
N ASN A 79 4.45 14.72 -14.62
CA ASN A 79 3.51 15.26 -15.61
C ASN A 79 2.36 16.08 -15.00
N GLY A 80 2.43 16.41 -13.69
CA GLY A 80 1.39 17.13 -12.95
C GLY A 80 0.26 16.26 -12.42
N GLN A 81 0.26 14.95 -12.66
CA GLN A 81 -0.77 14.02 -12.16
C GLN A 81 -0.29 13.24 -10.95
N LEU A 82 -1.13 13.18 -9.91
CA LEU A 82 -0.90 12.42 -8.69
C LEU A 82 -2.06 11.44 -8.45
N CYS A 83 -1.78 10.13 -8.52
CA CYS A 83 -2.77 9.11 -8.22
C CYS A 83 -2.69 8.71 -6.72
N VAL A 84 -3.76 8.97 -6.00
CA VAL A 84 -3.91 8.58 -4.58
C VAL A 84 -4.51 7.19 -4.53
N VAL A 85 -3.76 6.26 -3.93
CA VAL A 85 -4.12 4.85 -3.80
C VAL A 85 -4.11 4.41 -2.34
N ARG A 86 -4.84 3.34 -2.03
CA ARG A 86 -4.90 2.79 -0.67
C ARG A 86 -3.58 2.13 -0.28
N ASP A 87 -3.05 1.23 -1.13
CA ASP A 87 -1.87 0.41 -0.83
C ASP A 87 -1.04 0.08 -2.09
N LEU A 88 0.03 -0.67 -1.89
CA LEU A 88 0.95 -1.05 -2.97
C LEU A 88 0.31 -1.99 -4.00
N ALA A 89 -0.69 -2.80 -3.61
CA ALA A 89 -1.36 -3.70 -4.54
C ALA A 89 -2.17 -2.93 -5.59
N ASP A 90 -2.74 -1.78 -5.19
CA ASP A 90 -3.42 -0.87 -6.12
C ASP A 90 -2.42 -0.29 -7.14
N VAL A 91 -1.21 0.11 -6.70
CA VAL A 91 -0.13 0.57 -7.61
C VAL A 91 0.23 -0.51 -8.62
N TRP A 92 0.48 -1.74 -8.17
CA TRP A 92 0.81 -2.85 -9.06
C TRP A 92 -0.27 -3.14 -10.09
N THR A 93 -1.52 -2.98 -9.70
CA THR A 93 -2.66 -3.18 -10.60
C THR A 93 -2.68 -2.12 -11.71
N LEU A 94 -2.47 -0.86 -11.36
CA LEU A 94 -2.42 0.24 -12.32
C LEU A 94 -1.21 0.15 -13.24
N GLU A 95 -0.04 -0.20 -12.71
CA GLU A 95 1.18 -0.41 -13.50
C GLU A 95 1.04 -1.58 -14.47
N LYS A 96 0.45 -2.70 -14.02
CA LYS A 96 0.18 -3.86 -14.90
C LYS A 96 -0.76 -3.52 -16.05
N ALA A 97 -1.72 -2.64 -15.81
CA ALA A 97 -2.64 -2.16 -16.84
C ALA A 97 -1.99 -1.13 -17.79
N SER A 98 -0.86 -0.53 -17.41
CA SER A 98 -0.14 0.50 -18.16
C SER A 98 -1.01 1.70 -18.56
N VAL A 99 -1.99 2.07 -17.72
CA VAL A 99 -2.95 3.14 -18.01
C VAL A 99 -2.61 4.46 -17.35
N PHE A 100 -1.65 4.47 -16.41
CA PHE A 100 -1.27 5.66 -15.67
C PHE A 100 0.25 5.90 -15.73
N HIS A 101 0.64 7.13 -16.03
CA HIS A 101 2.04 7.52 -16.22
C HIS A 101 2.47 8.69 -15.34
N GLY A 102 1.66 9.03 -14.34
CA GLY A 102 1.97 10.02 -13.31
C GLY A 102 2.61 9.41 -12.06
N ARG A 103 2.61 10.16 -10.98
CA ARG A 103 3.15 9.76 -9.68
C ARG A 103 2.07 9.18 -8.78
N TYR A 104 2.47 8.29 -7.85
CA TYR A 104 1.57 7.68 -6.88
C TYR A 104 1.73 8.30 -5.50
N HIS A 105 0.67 8.23 -4.69
CA HIS A 105 0.69 8.49 -3.27
C HIS A 105 -0.11 7.42 -2.53
N ILE A 106 0.57 6.61 -1.72
CA ILE A 106 -0.05 5.56 -0.90
C ILE A 106 -0.45 6.16 0.43
N ILE A 107 -1.74 6.08 0.75
CA ILE A 107 -2.28 6.56 2.04
C ILE A 107 -2.20 5.52 3.16
N GLY A 108 -2.00 4.23 2.85
CA GLY A 108 -1.79 3.16 3.83
C GLY A 108 -3.06 2.53 4.40
N GLY A 109 -4.24 2.95 3.96
CA GLY A 109 -5.53 2.44 4.44
C GLY A 109 -6.69 3.33 4.05
N LEU A 110 -7.83 3.15 4.72
CA LEU A 110 -9.02 4.01 4.58
C LEU A 110 -9.49 4.44 5.98
N LEU A 111 -10.09 5.61 6.08
CA LEU A 111 -10.78 6.05 7.30
C LEU A 111 -11.91 5.06 7.62
N SER A 112 -11.95 4.57 8.84
CA SER A 112 -12.96 3.60 9.26
C SER A 112 -13.28 3.75 10.75
N GLY A 113 -14.48 4.18 11.06
CA GLY A 113 -14.95 4.22 12.44
C GLY A 113 -15.05 2.83 13.07
N ALA A 114 -15.42 1.82 12.29
CA ALA A 114 -15.52 0.44 12.76
C ALA A 114 -14.16 -0.20 13.07
N ALA A 115 -13.13 0.13 12.28
CA ALA A 115 -11.76 -0.33 12.51
C ALA A 115 -10.96 0.60 13.43
N GLY A 116 -11.48 1.79 13.75
CA GLY A 116 -10.79 2.80 14.55
C GLY A 116 -9.64 3.48 13.81
N THR A 117 -9.64 3.46 12.47
CA THR A 117 -8.60 4.10 11.67
C THR A 117 -8.87 5.60 11.57
N LEU A 118 -7.98 6.39 12.12
CA LEU A 118 -8.04 7.84 12.16
C LEU A 118 -7.18 8.48 11.06
N PRO A 119 -7.36 9.79 10.75
CA PRO A 119 -6.53 10.48 9.77
C PRO A 119 -5.03 10.43 10.04
N ASP A 120 -4.62 10.45 11.32
CA ASP A 120 -3.22 10.41 11.73
C ASP A 120 -2.57 9.03 11.52
N ASP A 121 -3.37 7.99 11.32
CA ASP A 121 -2.89 6.65 10.98
C ASP A 121 -2.57 6.52 9.48
N LEU A 122 -2.95 7.51 8.68
CA LEU A 122 -2.84 7.50 7.23
C LEU A 122 -1.84 8.56 6.74
N ASN A 123 -1.17 8.27 5.63
CA ASN A 123 -0.23 9.20 5.01
C ASN A 123 -0.98 10.30 4.21
N ILE A 124 -1.78 11.11 4.89
CA ILE A 124 -2.56 12.20 4.27
C ILE A 124 -1.91 13.57 4.53
N ALA A 125 -1.35 13.76 5.71
CA ALA A 125 -0.84 15.07 6.14
C ALA A 125 0.28 15.63 5.22
N SER A 126 1.01 14.78 4.51
CA SER A 126 2.06 15.18 3.57
C SER A 126 1.55 15.63 2.21
N LEU A 127 0.29 15.34 1.85
CA LEU A 127 -0.27 15.61 0.52
C LEU A 127 -0.26 17.10 0.12
N PRO A 128 -0.74 18.05 0.95
CA PRO A 128 -0.79 19.45 0.55
C PRO A 128 0.60 20.01 0.19
N GLN A 129 1.61 19.70 1.00
CA GLN A 129 2.97 20.16 0.73
C GLN A 129 3.57 19.47 -0.49
N ARG A 130 3.28 18.18 -0.68
CA ARG A 130 3.73 17.44 -1.85
C ARG A 130 3.15 18.01 -3.14
N ILE A 131 1.85 18.30 -3.15
CA ILE A 131 1.15 18.90 -4.29
C ILE A 131 1.81 20.21 -4.70
N ALA A 132 2.11 21.08 -3.73
CA ALA A 132 2.79 22.34 -3.98
C ALA A 132 4.22 22.16 -4.52
N ASN A 133 5.00 21.25 -3.91
CA ASN A 133 6.40 21.03 -4.27
C ASN A 133 6.58 20.38 -5.66
N GLU A 134 5.64 19.52 -6.05
CA GLU A 134 5.70 18.78 -7.32
C GLU A 134 4.89 19.43 -8.45
N ASN A 135 4.30 20.61 -8.22
CA ASN A 135 3.43 21.32 -9.17
C ASN A 135 2.32 20.42 -9.72
N ILE A 136 1.64 19.69 -8.81
CA ILE A 136 0.52 18.82 -9.18
C ILE A 136 -0.66 19.68 -9.60
N THR A 137 -1.23 19.36 -10.75
CA THR A 137 -2.42 20.02 -11.31
C THR A 137 -3.65 19.13 -11.29
N GLU A 138 -3.47 17.80 -11.15
CA GLU A 138 -4.57 16.84 -11.06
C GLU A 138 -4.30 15.80 -9.97
N VAL A 139 -5.27 15.61 -9.08
CA VAL A 139 -5.28 14.55 -8.08
C VAL A 139 -6.36 13.52 -8.45
N ILE A 140 -5.92 12.31 -8.80
CA ILE A 140 -6.77 11.20 -9.24
C ILE A 140 -6.97 10.23 -8.06
N PHE A 141 -8.20 10.03 -7.63
CA PHE A 141 -8.51 9.08 -6.57
C PHE A 141 -8.76 7.67 -7.15
N ALA A 142 -7.85 6.73 -6.85
CA ALA A 142 -8.00 5.32 -7.13
C ALA A 142 -8.32 4.56 -5.82
N LEU A 143 -9.35 5.01 -5.13
CA LEU A 143 -9.83 4.42 -3.89
C LEU A 143 -11.06 3.54 -4.13
N PRO A 144 -11.32 2.51 -3.29
CA PRO A 144 -12.50 1.68 -3.42
C PRO A 144 -13.80 2.50 -3.38
N ASN A 145 -14.77 2.13 -4.22
CA ASN A 145 -16.09 2.77 -4.23
C ASN A 145 -16.97 2.23 -3.08
N THR A 146 -16.51 2.43 -1.86
CA THR A 146 -17.19 2.09 -0.60
C THR A 146 -17.44 3.36 0.22
N VAL A 147 -18.22 3.26 1.29
CA VAL A 147 -18.46 4.39 2.21
C VAL A 147 -17.14 4.90 2.77
N GLU A 148 -16.26 4.01 3.23
CA GLU A 148 -14.94 4.35 3.76
C GLU A 148 -14.06 5.02 2.69
N GLY A 149 -14.07 4.50 1.46
CA GLY A 149 -13.31 5.10 0.35
C GLY A 149 -13.78 6.51 0.04
N LYS A 150 -15.09 6.73 -0.06
CA LYS A 150 -15.66 8.07 -0.31
C LYS A 150 -15.43 9.03 0.86
N THR A 151 -15.57 8.56 2.10
CA THR A 151 -15.25 9.36 3.29
C THR A 151 -13.79 9.78 3.30
N THR A 152 -12.88 8.85 2.98
CA THR A 152 -11.44 9.13 2.88
C THR A 152 -11.14 10.13 1.78
N GLN A 153 -11.75 9.98 0.60
CA GLN A 153 -11.62 10.92 -0.51
C GLN A 153 -12.05 12.33 -0.11
N HIS A 154 -13.24 12.49 0.49
CA HIS A 154 -13.73 13.79 0.96
C HIS A 154 -12.81 14.42 2.01
N TYR A 155 -12.31 13.61 2.93
CA TYR A 155 -11.35 14.10 3.93
C TYR A 155 -10.06 14.61 3.27
N ILE A 156 -9.51 13.88 2.30
CA ILE A 156 -8.30 14.29 1.57
C ILE A 156 -8.54 15.60 0.81
N MET A 157 -9.67 15.71 0.10
CA MET A 157 -10.04 16.96 -0.61
C MET A 157 -10.11 18.14 0.37
N SER A 158 -10.74 17.95 1.53
CA SER A 158 -10.80 18.97 2.59
C SER A 158 -9.42 19.33 3.16
N ALA A 159 -8.53 18.34 3.32
CA ALA A 159 -7.17 18.55 3.83
C ALA A 159 -6.26 19.27 2.83
N ILE A 160 -6.46 19.05 1.53
CA ILE A 160 -5.78 19.79 0.46
C ILE A 160 -6.30 21.24 0.40
N GLY A 161 -7.60 21.43 0.69
CA GLY A 161 -8.26 22.75 0.69
C GLY A 161 -8.47 23.31 -0.72
N ASP A 162 -8.87 24.57 -0.79
CA ASP A 162 -9.09 25.31 -2.03
C ASP A 162 -7.75 25.80 -2.63
N VAL A 163 -6.92 24.85 -3.06
CA VAL A 163 -5.71 25.19 -3.81
C VAL A 163 -6.13 25.47 -5.26
N ALA A 164 -6.04 26.74 -5.67
CA ALA A 164 -6.42 27.16 -7.01
C ALA A 164 -5.63 26.39 -8.07
N GLY A 165 -6.31 25.84 -9.06
CA GLY A 165 -5.70 25.17 -10.21
C GLY A 165 -5.44 23.66 -10.00
N ILE A 166 -6.08 23.01 -9.00
CA ILE A 166 -6.05 21.56 -8.86
C ILE A 166 -7.39 20.98 -9.27
N ASP A 167 -7.35 20.06 -10.23
CA ASP A 167 -8.49 19.25 -10.59
C ASP A 167 -8.53 17.96 -9.76
N PHE A 168 -9.72 17.57 -9.33
CA PHE A 168 -9.96 16.31 -8.65
C PHE A 168 -10.75 15.37 -9.57
N SER A 169 -10.20 14.19 -9.81
CA SER A 169 -10.84 13.15 -10.59
C SER A 169 -10.82 11.81 -9.87
N GLU A 170 -11.59 10.86 -10.35
CA GLU A 170 -11.63 9.50 -9.80
C GLU A 170 -11.69 8.47 -10.92
N LEU A 171 -11.19 7.28 -10.66
CA LEU A 171 -11.29 6.20 -11.63
C LEU A 171 -12.76 5.84 -11.86
N ALA A 172 -13.14 5.72 -13.12
CA ALA A 172 -14.51 5.32 -13.49
C ALA A 172 -14.83 3.95 -12.90
N SER A 173 -16.01 3.83 -12.29
CA SER A 173 -16.52 2.56 -11.77
C SER A 173 -16.67 1.56 -12.92
N GLY A 174 -16.04 0.38 -12.81
CA GLY A 174 -16.06 -0.67 -13.84
C GLY A 174 -14.70 -0.99 -14.46
N VAL A 175 -13.64 -0.23 -14.13
CA VAL A 175 -12.27 -0.70 -14.39
C VAL A 175 -11.97 -1.76 -13.31
N PRO A 176 -11.82 -3.06 -13.66
CA PRO A 176 -11.50 -4.08 -12.68
C PRO A 176 -10.08 -3.82 -12.17
N LEU A 177 -9.96 -3.27 -10.96
CA LEU A 177 -8.71 -3.24 -10.21
C LEU A 177 -8.45 -4.67 -9.72
N GLY A 178 -7.83 -5.50 -10.58
CA GLY A 178 -7.38 -6.84 -10.24
C GLY A 178 -8.50 -7.80 -9.81
N GLY A 179 -8.97 -8.60 -10.73
CA GLY A 179 -9.69 -9.83 -10.40
C GLY A 179 -8.72 -10.91 -9.96
N ASP A 180 -9.07 -11.57 -8.84
CA ASP A 180 -8.66 -12.86 -8.26
C ASP A 180 -7.18 -13.25 -8.24
#